data_65326ff9bd944b5221253f4668096446
#
_entry.id   65326ff9bd944b5221253f4668096446
#
_cell.length_a   1.000
_cell.length_b   1.000
_cell.length_c   1.000
_cell.angle_alpha   90.00
_cell.angle_beta   90.00
_cell.angle_gamma   90.00
#
_symmetry.space_group_name_H-M   'P 1'
#
loop_
_entity.id
_entity.type
_entity.pdbx_description
1 polymer ?
#
loop_
_entity_poly.entity_id
_entity_poly.type
_entity_poly.pdbx_seq_one_letter_code
_entity_poly.pdbx_strand_id
1 'polypeptide(L)'
;MNAEQTTGRVWNRRRTEKQRRLAEANMPGKVIPTDQLVSVLENLLAPGDRVVLEGNNQKQADFLSRMLAEVNPQKIHDLHMIMPSVGRSEHLDLFEKGIARKLDFSFSGTQSLRISQLLEDGLLEIGAIHTYIELYSRLYVDLSPNVALIAGYKADRKGNLYTGPSTEDTPALVEAAAFHDGIVIAQVNELVDDECDLPRVDIPGSWIDYVVVADKPFFIEPLFTRDPRLIKQEHILMAMMAIKGIYAEHQVQSLNHGIGFNTAAIELLLPTYGEQLGLKGKICKHWTLNPHPTLIPAIESGWVESVHCFGGELGMEEYIRARPDIFFTGPDGSMRSNRAFCQLAGQYAVDMFIGSTLQVDGLANSSTVTRGRLSGFGGAPNMGHDPHGRRHATPAWLNMLTEPDPMQRGKKLVVQMVETFQAGVKPTFVETLDAVEVAKTSGMPLAPVMIYGDDVTHVLTEEGIAYLYRAESLEERRAMVAAVAGITDIGLGVDAKRVAALRQSGKVVYPEDLGIRRSDATRSLLAAGSVADLVEWSDGLYNPPAKFRSW
;
A
#
# COMPACT_ATOMS: atom_id res chain seq x y z
N MET A 1 -14.91 33.24 -37.49
CA MET A 1 -14.27 32.18 -36.64
C MET A 1 -13.06 31.71 -37.39
N ASN A 2 -11.85 31.97 -36.89
CA ASN A 2 -10.62 31.56 -37.52
C ASN A 2 -10.48 30.04 -37.52
N ALA A 3 -9.97 29.46 -38.60
CA ALA A 3 -9.76 28.01 -38.79
C ALA A 3 -8.91 27.38 -37.66
N GLU A 4 -8.11 28.19 -36.96
CA GLU A 4 -7.35 27.78 -35.75
C GLU A 4 -8.22 27.42 -34.55
N GLN A 5 -9.45 27.94 -34.46
CA GLN A 5 -10.36 27.66 -33.32
C GLN A 5 -11.13 26.33 -33.48
N THR A 6 -11.17 25.76 -34.67
CA THR A 6 -11.96 24.55 -34.96
C THR A 6 -11.14 23.25 -34.96
N THR A 7 -9.82 23.28 -34.93
CA THR A 7 -8.94 22.11 -34.95
C THR A 7 -8.24 21.79 -33.62
N GLY A 8 -8.49 22.59 -32.57
CA GLY A 8 -7.83 22.40 -31.27
C GLY A 8 -8.38 21.22 -30.50
N ARG A 9 -7.92 20.00 -30.76
CA ARG A 9 -8.08 18.89 -29.84
C ARG A 9 -7.54 19.29 -28.47
N VAL A 10 -8.13 18.76 -27.41
CA VAL A 10 -7.71 19.05 -26.01
C VAL A 10 -6.19 18.90 -25.82
N TRP A 11 -5.60 17.89 -26.46
CA TRP A 11 -4.16 17.62 -26.44
C TRP A 11 -3.30 18.74 -27.06
N ASN A 12 -3.71 19.32 -28.17
CA ASN A 12 -2.98 20.42 -28.80
C ASN A 12 -2.96 21.66 -27.89
N ARG A 13 -4.07 21.93 -27.17
CA ARG A 13 -4.12 23.03 -26.20
C ARG A 13 -3.17 22.79 -25.03
N ARG A 14 -3.11 21.58 -24.48
CA ARG A 14 -2.18 21.23 -23.39
C ARG A 14 -0.72 21.35 -23.84
N ARG A 15 -0.39 20.87 -25.05
CA ARG A 15 0.96 21.02 -25.62
C ARG A 15 1.37 22.45 -25.79
N THR A 16 0.50 23.29 -26.35
CA THR A 16 0.76 24.74 -26.50
C THR A 16 0.94 25.42 -25.13
N GLU A 17 0.12 25.06 -24.18
CA GLU A 17 0.22 25.60 -22.83
C GLU A 17 1.52 25.16 -22.13
N LYS A 18 1.90 23.90 -22.23
CA LYS A 18 3.20 23.41 -21.75
C LYS A 18 4.36 24.19 -22.37
N GLN A 19 4.36 24.35 -23.68
CA GLN A 19 5.41 25.10 -24.39
C GLN A 19 5.50 26.55 -23.93
N ARG A 20 4.35 27.21 -23.73
CA ARG A 20 4.28 28.58 -23.19
C ARG A 20 4.92 28.66 -21.81
N ARG A 21 4.52 27.78 -20.87
CA ARG A 21 5.04 27.78 -19.50
C ARG A 21 6.53 27.48 -19.44
N LEU A 22 7.03 26.53 -20.25
CA LEU A 22 8.46 26.26 -20.36
C LEU A 22 9.25 27.46 -20.89
N ALA A 23 8.69 28.21 -21.85
CA ALA A 23 9.30 29.44 -22.36
C ALA A 23 9.31 30.56 -21.30
N GLU A 24 8.25 30.70 -20.52
CA GLU A 24 8.16 31.68 -19.40
C GLU A 24 9.12 31.34 -18.26
N ALA A 25 9.36 30.07 -17.98
CA ALA A 25 10.38 29.64 -17.00
C ALA A 25 11.80 30.02 -17.44
N ASN A 26 12.04 30.22 -18.74
CA ASN A 26 13.26 30.76 -19.35
C ASN A 26 14.56 30.09 -18.85
N MET A 27 14.55 28.78 -18.70
CA MET A 27 15.72 28.03 -18.23
C MET A 27 16.65 27.69 -19.40
N PRO A 28 17.99 27.88 -19.27
CA PRO A 28 18.94 27.60 -20.35
C PRO A 28 19.13 26.10 -20.61
N GLY A 29 18.63 25.24 -19.75
CA GLY A 29 18.74 23.78 -19.84
C GLY A 29 17.76 23.09 -18.89
N LYS A 30 17.95 21.80 -18.68
CA LYS A 30 17.03 21.03 -17.84
C LYS A 30 17.34 21.12 -16.33
N VAL A 31 18.54 21.54 -15.95
CA VAL A 31 18.94 21.60 -14.54
C VAL A 31 18.55 22.94 -13.94
N ILE A 32 17.65 22.92 -12.98
CA ILE A 32 17.25 24.13 -12.24
C ILE A 32 18.23 24.36 -11.08
N PRO A 33 18.87 25.54 -10.98
CA PRO A 33 19.57 25.94 -9.75
C PRO A 33 18.61 25.95 -8.56
N THR A 34 19.06 25.41 -7.44
CA THR A 34 18.19 25.24 -6.25
C THR A 34 17.58 26.55 -5.75
N ASP A 35 18.34 27.64 -5.82
CA ASP A 35 17.92 28.99 -5.42
C ASP A 35 16.88 29.64 -6.38
N GLN A 36 16.72 29.11 -7.59
CA GLN A 36 15.74 29.56 -8.57
C GLN A 36 14.46 28.73 -8.57
N LEU A 37 14.43 27.59 -7.88
CA LEU A 37 13.34 26.60 -7.99
C LEU A 37 11.95 27.19 -7.70
N VAL A 38 11.81 28.00 -6.63
CA VAL A 38 10.52 28.61 -6.27
C VAL A 38 10.02 29.51 -7.40
N SER A 39 10.88 30.36 -7.94
CA SER A 39 10.55 31.26 -9.06
C SER A 39 10.18 30.46 -10.33
N VAL A 40 10.87 29.37 -10.60
CA VAL A 40 10.57 28.47 -11.73
C VAL A 40 9.21 27.80 -11.53
N LEU A 41 8.91 27.29 -10.33
CA LEU A 41 7.60 26.72 -10.01
C LEU A 41 6.47 27.73 -10.20
N GLU A 42 6.66 29.00 -9.80
CA GLU A 42 5.67 30.08 -10.00
C GLU A 42 5.39 30.41 -11.48
N ASN A 43 6.31 30.09 -12.38
CA ASN A 43 6.14 30.27 -13.83
C ASN A 43 5.59 29.01 -14.52
N LEU A 44 5.80 27.83 -13.93
CA LEU A 44 5.36 26.56 -14.48
C LEU A 44 3.96 26.16 -14.04
N LEU A 45 3.51 26.62 -12.87
CA LEU A 45 2.20 26.33 -12.31
C LEU A 45 1.19 27.42 -12.65
N ALA A 46 -0.08 27.05 -12.61
CA ALA A 46 -1.20 27.98 -12.70
C ALA A 46 -2.26 27.62 -11.63
N PRO A 47 -3.06 28.60 -11.17
CA PRO A 47 -4.17 28.32 -10.26
C PRO A 47 -5.09 27.21 -10.79
N GLY A 48 -5.47 26.29 -9.90
CA GLY A 48 -6.34 25.16 -10.23
C GLY A 48 -5.66 24.01 -10.96
N ASP A 49 -4.34 24.03 -11.19
CA ASP A 49 -3.63 22.92 -11.80
C ASP A 49 -3.74 21.64 -10.97
N ARG A 50 -3.83 20.50 -11.67
CA ARG A 50 -3.63 19.19 -11.07
C ARG A 50 -2.15 18.90 -10.98
N VAL A 51 -1.68 18.73 -9.75
CA VAL A 51 -0.28 18.44 -9.44
C VAL A 51 -0.17 17.07 -8.82
N VAL A 52 0.46 16.12 -9.50
CA VAL A 52 0.81 14.86 -8.87
C VAL A 52 2.15 15.03 -8.15
N LEU A 53 2.17 14.68 -6.87
CA LEU A 53 3.37 14.70 -6.03
C LEU A 53 3.71 13.28 -5.62
N GLU A 54 4.88 12.79 -6.04
CA GLU A 54 5.35 11.46 -5.63
C GLU A 54 5.60 11.44 -4.13
N GLY A 55 4.87 10.58 -3.45
CA GLY A 55 5.00 10.39 -2.02
C GLY A 55 4.54 9.00 -1.61
N ASN A 56 5.44 8.24 -0.99
CA ASN A 56 5.16 7.00 -0.30
C ASN A 56 6.24 6.79 0.78
N ASN A 57 6.19 5.69 1.51
CA ASN A 57 7.14 5.45 2.59
C ASN A 57 8.56 5.19 2.08
N GLN A 58 8.72 4.81 0.81
CA GLN A 58 9.98 4.34 0.24
C GLN A 58 10.63 5.34 -0.71
N LYS A 59 9.91 6.32 -1.21
CA LYS A 59 10.44 7.39 -2.07
C LYS A 59 9.50 8.59 -2.08
N GLN A 60 10.08 9.79 -1.96
CA GLN A 60 9.29 11.00 -1.77
C GLN A 60 9.92 12.20 -2.48
N ALA A 61 9.09 13.00 -3.12
CA ALA A 61 9.46 14.31 -3.66
C ALA A 61 9.37 15.40 -2.56
N ASP A 62 9.99 15.13 -1.41
CA ASP A 62 9.89 15.95 -0.20
C ASP A 62 10.56 17.32 -0.33
N PHE A 63 11.66 17.43 -1.10
CA PHE A 63 12.28 18.72 -1.40
C PHE A 63 11.39 19.57 -2.29
N LEU A 64 10.86 19.02 -3.37
CA LEU A 64 9.91 19.71 -4.25
C LEU A 64 8.64 20.14 -3.51
N SER A 65 8.14 19.32 -2.59
CA SER A 65 7.00 19.67 -1.74
C SER A 65 7.28 20.89 -0.84
N ARG A 66 8.46 20.94 -0.20
CA ARG A 66 8.89 22.08 0.61
C ARG A 66 9.02 23.36 -0.23
N MET A 67 9.60 23.26 -1.41
CA MET A 67 9.75 24.40 -2.30
C MET A 67 8.41 24.86 -2.88
N LEU A 68 7.51 23.95 -3.19
CA LEU A 68 6.15 24.27 -3.59
C LEU A 68 5.39 25.02 -2.47
N ALA A 69 5.66 24.71 -1.21
CA ALA A 69 5.07 25.40 -0.07
C ALA A 69 5.61 26.85 0.14
N GLU A 70 6.63 27.27 -0.60
CA GLU A 70 7.20 28.61 -0.55
C GLU A 70 6.75 29.53 -1.72
N VAL A 71 5.95 29.01 -2.67
CA VAL A 71 5.41 29.85 -3.76
C VAL A 71 4.43 30.88 -3.20
N ASN A 72 4.27 31.99 -3.92
CA ASN A 72 3.34 33.05 -3.53
C ASN A 72 1.87 32.59 -3.73
N PRO A 73 1.07 32.42 -2.66
CA PRO A 73 -0.31 31.96 -2.76
C PRO A 73 -1.26 32.93 -3.49
N GLN A 74 -0.85 34.16 -3.73
CA GLN A 74 -1.60 35.09 -4.60
C GLN A 74 -1.39 34.80 -6.08
N LYS A 75 -0.32 34.11 -6.44
CA LYS A 75 -0.05 33.65 -7.82
C LYS A 75 -0.50 32.23 -8.04
N ILE A 76 -0.18 31.35 -7.11
CA ILE A 76 -0.43 29.91 -7.21
C ILE A 76 -1.32 29.49 -6.05
N HIS A 77 -2.57 29.16 -6.37
CA HIS A 77 -3.59 28.78 -5.39
C HIS A 77 -4.57 27.77 -6.00
N ASP A 78 -5.45 27.20 -5.17
CA ASP A 78 -6.47 26.23 -5.56
C ASP A 78 -5.92 25.00 -6.27
N LEU A 79 -4.64 24.63 -6.04
CA LEU A 79 -4.07 23.42 -6.64
C LEU A 79 -4.88 22.18 -6.21
N HIS A 80 -5.10 21.29 -7.17
CA HIS A 80 -5.63 19.97 -6.92
C HIS A 80 -4.45 18.98 -6.79
N MET A 81 -4.08 18.66 -5.56
CA MET A 81 -2.99 17.76 -5.28
C MET A 81 -3.44 16.30 -5.43
N ILE A 82 -2.61 15.50 -6.08
CA ILE A 82 -2.81 14.07 -6.26
C ILE A 82 -1.58 13.38 -5.68
N MET A 83 -1.78 12.61 -4.61
CA MET A 83 -0.67 12.00 -3.86
C MET A 83 -0.93 10.51 -3.65
N PRO A 84 -0.12 9.59 -4.22
CA PRO A 84 -0.25 8.18 -3.90
C PRO A 84 -0.19 7.92 -2.38
N SER A 85 0.70 8.65 -1.69
CA SER A 85 0.69 8.68 -0.22
C SER A 85 1.04 10.06 0.32
N VAL A 86 0.30 10.51 1.34
CA VAL A 86 0.61 11.71 2.10
C VAL A 86 1.55 11.31 3.24
N GLY A 87 2.82 11.09 2.92
CA GLY A 87 3.80 10.52 3.86
C GLY A 87 4.48 11.54 4.76
N ARG A 88 4.37 12.85 4.46
CA ARG A 88 5.13 13.90 5.15
C ARG A 88 4.22 15.05 5.60
N SER A 89 4.62 15.71 6.69
CA SER A 89 3.91 16.89 7.19
C SER A 89 3.90 18.03 6.16
N GLU A 90 5.01 18.25 5.49
CA GLU A 90 5.16 19.30 4.48
C GLU A 90 4.20 19.15 3.29
N HIS A 91 3.69 17.97 3.02
CA HIS A 91 2.65 17.76 2.00
C HIS A 91 1.33 18.49 2.35
N LEU A 92 1.06 18.66 3.63
CA LEU A 92 -0.16 19.31 4.11
C LEU A 92 0.00 20.81 4.36
N ASP A 93 1.23 21.31 4.45
CA ASP A 93 1.51 22.75 4.58
C ASP A 93 0.95 23.54 3.39
N LEU A 94 0.85 22.89 2.21
CA LEU A 94 0.26 23.48 1.01
C LEU A 94 -1.20 23.94 1.21
N PHE A 95 -1.97 23.19 1.99
CA PHE A 95 -3.38 23.50 2.27
C PHE A 95 -3.51 24.62 3.30
N GLU A 96 -2.69 24.60 4.34
CA GLU A 96 -2.68 25.64 5.37
C GLU A 96 -2.23 26.99 4.82
N LYS A 97 -1.32 26.99 3.85
CA LYS A 97 -0.83 28.20 3.15
C LYS A 97 -1.78 28.69 2.04
N GLY A 98 -2.87 27.97 1.74
CA GLY A 98 -3.83 28.34 0.69
C GLY A 98 -3.32 28.11 -0.74
N ILE A 99 -2.22 27.35 -0.91
CA ILE A 99 -1.65 27.00 -2.22
C ILE A 99 -2.46 25.87 -2.86
N ALA A 100 -2.83 24.86 -2.07
CA ALA A 100 -3.66 23.76 -2.50
C ALA A 100 -5.05 23.82 -1.84
N ARG A 101 -6.05 23.27 -2.52
CA ARG A 101 -7.44 23.23 -2.05
C ARG A 101 -7.99 21.81 -2.00
N LYS A 102 -7.69 20.99 -2.99
CA LYS A 102 -8.28 19.67 -3.17
C LYS A 102 -7.21 18.58 -3.13
N LEU A 103 -7.56 17.43 -2.53
CA LEU A 103 -6.68 16.27 -2.38
C LEU A 103 -7.36 14.99 -2.88
N ASP A 104 -6.70 14.28 -3.78
CA ASP A 104 -6.93 12.86 -4.09
C ASP A 104 -5.72 12.06 -3.59
N PHE A 105 -5.95 10.97 -2.84
CA PHE A 105 -4.85 10.18 -2.26
C PHE A 105 -5.25 8.72 -2.04
N SER A 106 -4.25 7.86 -1.83
CA SER A 106 -4.49 6.45 -1.51
C SER A 106 -4.14 6.09 -0.06
N PHE A 107 -3.11 6.71 0.50
CA PHE A 107 -2.67 6.43 1.87
C PHE A 107 -2.11 7.68 2.54
N SER A 108 -2.28 7.82 3.85
CA SER A 108 -1.81 9.00 4.58
C SER A 108 -0.99 8.69 5.85
N GLY A 109 -0.98 7.46 6.32
CA GLY A 109 -0.17 7.02 7.46
C GLY A 109 -0.32 7.91 8.69
N THR A 110 0.78 8.48 9.14
CA THR A 110 0.87 9.38 10.31
C THR A 110 0.18 10.73 10.12
N GLN A 111 -0.10 11.12 8.87
CA GLN A 111 -0.76 12.39 8.55
C GLN A 111 -2.30 12.33 8.63
N SER A 112 -2.85 11.16 8.89
CA SER A 112 -4.28 10.89 8.88
C SER A 112 -5.12 11.77 9.81
N LEU A 113 -4.58 12.14 10.96
CA LEU A 113 -5.24 13.06 11.92
C LEU A 113 -5.25 14.50 11.39
N ARG A 114 -4.12 14.96 10.83
CA ARG A 114 -4.01 16.32 10.29
C ARG A 114 -4.90 16.52 9.05
N ILE A 115 -5.02 15.50 8.20
CA ILE A 115 -5.96 15.56 7.05
C ILE A 115 -7.39 15.72 7.56
N SER A 116 -7.79 14.98 8.60
CA SER A 116 -9.12 15.11 9.18
C SER A 116 -9.37 16.51 9.73
N GLN A 117 -8.38 17.08 10.43
CA GLN A 117 -8.48 18.44 10.98
C GLN A 117 -8.60 19.49 9.87
N LEU A 118 -7.77 19.42 8.82
CA LEU A 118 -7.82 20.35 7.69
C LEU A 118 -9.17 20.30 6.95
N LEU A 119 -9.76 19.10 6.85
CA LEU A 119 -11.10 18.92 6.29
C LEU A 119 -12.18 19.60 7.17
N GLU A 120 -12.12 19.40 8.48
CA GLU A 120 -13.04 20.01 9.46
C GLU A 120 -12.93 21.53 9.47
N ASP A 121 -11.70 22.08 9.35
CA ASP A 121 -11.42 23.51 9.27
C ASP A 121 -11.79 24.13 7.90
N GLY A 122 -12.21 23.33 6.93
CA GLY A 122 -12.57 23.77 5.60
C GLY A 122 -11.40 24.25 4.74
N LEU A 123 -10.16 23.89 5.13
CA LEU A 123 -8.92 24.23 4.40
C LEU A 123 -8.62 23.21 3.30
N LEU A 124 -9.19 22.03 3.38
CA LEU A 124 -8.97 20.92 2.46
C LEU A 124 -10.30 20.31 2.01
N GLU A 125 -10.40 20.02 0.72
CA GLU A 125 -11.49 19.25 0.12
C GLU A 125 -10.96 17.87 -0.30
N ILE A 126 -11.69 16.79 0.02
CA ILE A 126 -11.34 15.46 -0.47
C ILE A 126 -11.98 15.26 -1.84
N GLY A 127 -11.17 14.97 -2.86
CA GLY A 127 -11.63 14.51 -4.16
C GLY A 127 -12.13 13.07 -4.07
N ALA A 128 -11.22 12.15 -3.76
CA ALA A 128 -11.54 10.77 -3.42
C ALA A 128 -10.39 10.14 -2.64
N ILE A 129 -10.70 9.05 -1.93
CA ILE A 129 -9.72 8.12 -1.34
C ILE A 129 -9.70 6.89 -2.22
N HIS A 130 -8.55 6.56 -2.80
CA HIS A 130 -8.38 5.53 -3.83
C HIS A 130 -7.62 4.32 -3.32
N THR A 131 -7.73 3.20 -4.02
CA THR A 131 -6.63 2.24 -4.05
C THR A 131 -5.54 2.72 -5.02
N TYR A 132 -4.31 2.23 -4.90
CA TYR A 132 -3.22 2.65 -5.79
C TYR A 132 -3.55 2.43 -7.27
N ILE A 133 -4.08 1.26 -7.64
CA ILE A 133 -4.40 0.94 -9.05
C ILE A 133 -5.50 1.84 -9.60
N GLU A 134 -6.53 2.13 -8.82
CA GLU A 134 -7.56 3.09 -9.22
C GLU A 134 -6.95 4.48 -9.45
N LEU A 135 -6.11 4.96 -8.53
CA LEU A 135 -5.46 6.26 -8.67
C LEU A 135 -4.62 6.33 -9.94
N TYR A 136 -3.77 5.32 -10.19
CA TYR A 136 -2.95 5.29 -11.42
C TYR A 136 -3.82 5.26 -12.68
N SER A 137 -4.89 4.48 -12.68
CA SER A 137 -5.83 4.42 -13.81
C SER A 137 -6.49 5.78 -14.06
N ARG A 138 -6.90 6.47 -13.00
CA ARG A 138 -7.52 7.80 -13.09
C ARG A 138 -6.56 8.88 -13.59
N LEU A 139 -5.25 8.76 -13.31
CA LEU A 139 -4.24 9.66 -13.89
C LEU A 139 -4.26 9.63 -15.42
N TYR A 140 -4.62 8.50 -16.03
CA TYR A 140 -4.74 8.37 -17.49
C TYR A 140 -6.11 8.80 -18.03
N VAL A 141 -7.15 8.72 -17.24
CA VAL A 141 -8.54 8.95 -17.69
C VAL A 141 -9.00 10.38 -17.42
N ASP A 142 -9.07 10.79 -16.16
CA ASP A 142 -9.72 12.05 -15.76
C ASP A 142 -8.91 12.91 -14.78
N LEU A 143 -7.92 12.34 -14.10
CA LEU A 143 -7.00 13.06 -13.22
C LEU A 143 -5.63 13.36 -13.87
N SER A 144 -5.53 13.38 -15.21
CA SER A 144 -4.27 13.65 -15.92
C SER A 144 -3.58 14.90 -15.35
N PRO A 145 -2.33 14.78 -14.84
CA PRO A 145 -1.66 15.91 -14.18
C PRO A 145 -1.25 16.99 -15.17
N ASN A 146 -1.30 18.24 -14.75
CA ASN A 146 -0.67 19.36 -15.44
C ASN A 146 0.83 19.38 -15.13
N VAL A 147 1.18 19.05 -13.88
CA VAL A 147 2.56 18.98 -13.41
C VAL A 147 2.76 17.73 -12.58
N ALA A 148 3.87 17.01 -12.81
CA ALA A 148 4.32 15.91 -11.98
C ALA A 148 5.62 16.30 -11.27
N LEU A 149 5.62 16.18 -9.95
CA LEU A 149 6.77 16.39 -9.07
C LEU A 149 7.20 15.01 -8.56
N ILE A 150 8.37 14.55 -9.01
CA ILE A 150 8.84 13.19 -8.77
C ILE A 150 10.21 13.17 -8.10
N ALA A 151 10.61 12.02 -7.58
CA ALA A 151 11.90 11.80 -6.96
C ALA A 151 12.70 10.71 -7.67
N GLY A 152 14.00 10.95 -7.83
CA GLY A 152 14.96 9.99 -8.33
C GLY A 152 16.26 10.00 -7.52
N TYR A 153 17.07 8.98 -7.73
CA TYR A 153 18.37 8.88 -7.06
C TYR A 153 19.42 9.71 -7.75
N LYS A 154 19.55 9.55 -9.08
CA LYS A 154 20.51 10.25 -9.93
C LYS A 154 19.87 10.67 -11.23
N ALA A 155 20.31 11.76 -11.80
CA ALA A 155 20.03 12.14 -13.19
C ALA A 155 21.29 12.65 -13.88
N ASP A 156 21.33 12.54 -15.20
CA ASP A 156 22.28 13.27 -16.02
C ASP A 156 21.74 14.67 -16.38
N ARG A 157 22.56 15.50 -17.03
CA ARG A 157 22.19 16.85 -17.46
C ARG A 157 21.14 16.88 -18.57
N LYS A 158 20.88 15.74 -19.23
CA LYS A 158 19.84 15.59 -20.26
C LYS A 158 18.50 15.17 -19.66
N GLY A 159 18.47 14.85 -18.33
CA GLY A 159 17.30 14.43 -17.60
C GLY A 159 17.04 12.92 -17.63
N ASN A 160 17.98 12.10 -18.16
CA ASN A 160 17.89 10.66 -17.98
C ASN A 160 17.95 10.33 -16.50
N LEU A 161 17.02 9.54 -16.00
CA LEU A 161 16.79 9.35 -14.57
C LEU A 161 17.01 7.90 -14.15
N TYR A 162 17.85 7.72 -13.15
CA TYR A 162 17.93 6.52 -12.32
C TYR A 162 17.06 6.72 -11.08
N THR A 163 15.99 5.95 -10.95
CA THR A 163 15.02 6.11 -9.86
C THR A 163 15.52 5.57 -8.52
N GLY A 164 16.62 4.82 -8.53
CA GLY A 164 17.19 4.19 -7.33
C GLY A 164 16.99 2.66 -7.33
N PRO A 165 17.28 2.01 -6.21
CA PRO A 165 17.07 0.57 -6.05
C PRO A 165 15.61 0.17 -6.24
N SER A 166 14.68 1.11 -6.05
CA SER A 166 13.23 0.90 -6.18
C SER A 166 12.61 1.93 -7.11
N THR A 167 11.86 1.46 -8.11
CA THR A 167 11.16 2.35 -9.06
C THR A 167 9.86 2.92 -8.50
N GLU A 168 9.22 2.24 -7.55
CA GLU A 168 8.00 2.67 -6.87
C GLU A 168 6.88 3.12 -7.84
N ASP A 169 6.36 4.32 -7.58
CA ASP A 169 5.27 4.94 -8.36
C ASP A 169 5.78 5.70 -9.58
N THR A 170 7.09 6.04 -9.64
CA THR A 170 7.65 6.99 -10.61
C THR A 170 7.25 6.69 -12.05
N PRO A 171 7.32 5.46 -12.57
CA PRO A 171 6.97 5.20 -13.96
C PRO A 171 5.52 5.58 -14.28
N ALA A 172 4.58 5.21 -13.41
CA ALA A 172 3.15 5.49 -13.63
C ALA A 172 2.86 7.00 -13.60
N LEU A 173 3.49 7.74 -12.68
CA LEU A 173 3.28 9.18 -12.55
C LEU A 173 3.89 9.96 -13.73
N VAL A 174 5.09 9.57 -14.14
CA VAL A 174 5.80 10.22 -15.26
C VAL A 174 5.07 9.98 -16.57
N GLU A 175 4.71 8.74 -16.87
CA GLU A 175 4.00 8.39 -18.09
C GLU A 175 2.65 9.12 -18.18
N ALA A 176 1.88 9.14 -17.09
CA ALA A 176 0.61 9.84 -17.04
C ALA A 176 0.75 11.35 -17.29
N ALA A 177 1.82 11.97 -16.84
CA ALA A 177 2.08 13.40 -17.10
C ALA A 177 2.66 13.62 -18.51
N ALA A 178 3.77 12.96 -18.83
CA ALA A 178 4.53 13.20 -20.08
C ALA A 178 3.71 12.93 -21.34
N PHE A 179 2.93 11.84 -21.36
CA PHE A 179 2.12 11.47 -22.53
C PHE A 179 0.85 12.29 -22.69
N HIS A 180 0.46 13.05 -21.67
CA HIS A 180 -0.65 14.00 -21.73
C HIS A 180 -0.19 15.47 -21.81
N ASP A 181 1.05 15.70 -22.25
CA ASP A 181 1.66 17.04 -22.36
C ASP A 181 1.65 17.80 -21.02
N GLY A 182 1.80 17.10 -19.89
CA GLY A 182 2.09 17.67 -18.58
C GLY A 182 3.58 17.96 -18.41
N ILE A 183 3.92 18.80 -17.46
CA ILE A 183 5.31 19.16 -17.10
C ILE A 183 5.82 18.18 -16.06
N VAL A 184 7.03 17.64 -16.24
CA VAL A 184 7.65 16.71 -15.29
C VAL A 184 8.91 17.32 -14.70
N ILE A 185 8.95 17.44 -13.38
CA ILE A 185 10.10 17.97 -12.62
C ILE A 185 10.57 16.88 -11.67
N ALA A 186 11.85 16.50 -11.78
CA ALA A 186 12.46 15.50 -10.93
C ALA A 186 13.41 16.14 -9.91
N GLN A 187 13.20 15.88 -8.60
CA GLN A 187 14.27 16.04 -7.63
C GLN A 187 15.18 14.81 -7.65
N VAL A 188 16.48 15.01 -7.49
CA VAL A 188 17.46 13.93 -7.40
C VAL A 188 18.41 14.15 -6.23
N ASN A 189 19.00 13.06 -5.72
CA ASN A 189 20.04 13.15 -4.69
C ASN A 189 21.39 13.57 -5.28
N GLU A 190 21.63 13.23 -6.57
CA GLU A 190 22.90 13.47 -7.25
C GLU A 190 22.67 13.76 -8.74
N LEU A 191 23.42 14.73 -9.27
CA LEU A 191 23.52 15.01 -10.70
C LEU A 191 24.85 14.47 -11.21
N VAL A 192 24.82 13.68 -12.29
CA VAL A 192 25.99 13.20 -13.00
C VAL A 192 26.16 13.92 -14.35
N ASP A 193 27.35 13.88 -14.91
CA ASP A 193 27.64 14.62 -16.15
C ASP A 193 27.18 13.86 -17.40
N ASP A 194 27.27 12.53 -17.41
CA ASP A 194 26.92 11.69 -18.56
C ASP A 194 26.00 10.53 -18.17
N GLU A 195 25.22 10.04 -19.14
CA GLU A 195 24.36 8.86 -18.99
C GLU A 195 25.15 7.60 -18.57
N CYS A 196 26.40 7.48 -19.03
CA CYS A 196 27.27 6.35 -18.66
C CYS A 196 27.59 6.28 -17.17
N ASP A 197 27.41 7.38 -16.42
CA ASP A 197 27.59 7.43 -14.97
C ASP A 197 26.34 6.97 -14.20
N LEU A 198 25.22 6.72 -14.90
CA LEU A 198 24.03 6.14 -14.31
C LEU A 198 24.12 4.61 -14.27
N PRO A 199 23.71 3.96 -13.18
CA PRO A 199 23.65 2.49 -13.14
C PRO A 199 22.74 1.90 -14.24
N ARG A 200 21.68 2.63 -14.58
CA ARG A 200 20.74 2.39 -15.68
C ARG A 200 19.86 3.61 -15.87
N VAL A 201 19.18 3.68 -17.00
CA VAL A 201 18.12 4.68 -17.25
C VAL A 201 16.76 4.02 -17.02
N ASP A 202 16.05 4.45 -15.97
CA ASP A 202 14.68 4.00 -15.69
C ASP A 202 13.65 4.87 -16.42
N ILE A 203 13.89 6.19 -16.48
CA ILE A 203 13.05 7.17 -17.17
C ILE A 203 13.90 7.93 -18.18
N PRO A 204 13.55 7.91 -19.47
CA PRO A 204 14.31 8.64 -20.48
C PRO A 204 14.18 10.16 -20.29
N GLY A 205 15.26 10.88 -20.51
CA GLY A 205 15.31 12.33 -20.35
C GLY A 205 14.30 13.09 -21.22
N SER A 206 13.85 12.51 -22.33
CA SER A 206 12.79 13.09 -23.16
C SER A 206 11.44 13.25 -22.46
N TRP A 207 11.22 12.54 -21.36
CA TRP A 207 9.98 12.61 -20.56
C TRP A 207 10.12 13.55 -19.36
N ILE A 208 11.32 14.02 -19.07
CA ILE A 208 11.63 14.92 -17.98
C ILE A 208 11.87 16.33 -18.54
N ASP A 209 11.15 17.32 -18.06
CA ASP A 209 11.35 18.70 -18.47
C ASP A 209 12.48 19.34 -17.66
N TYR A 210 12.48 19.14 -16.34
CA TYR A 210 13.49 19.72 -15.46
C TYR A 210 13.97 18.74 -14.37
N VAL A 211 15.21 18.96 -13.95
CA VAL A 211 15.86 18.24 -12.83
C VAL A 211 16.37 19.27 -11.82
N VAL A 212 16.25 18.99 -10.55
CA VAL A 212 16.85 19.77 -9.47
C VAL A 212 17.54 18.86 -8.47
N VAL A 213 18.70 19.26 -7.99
CA VAL A 213 19.41 18.53 -6.92
C VAL A 213 18.81 18.96 -5.58
N ALA A 214 18.32 18.01 -4.81
CA ALA A 214 17.78 18.25 -3.49
C ALA A 214 18.88 18.61 -2.48
N ASP A 215 18.54 19.38 -1.45
CA ASP A 215 19.44 19.80 -0.37
C ASP A 215 19.94 18.62 0.48
N LYS A 216 19.18 17.53 0.48
CA LYS A 216 19.48 16.25 1.14
C LYS A 216 18.79 15.11 0.40
N PRO A 217 19.28 13.85 0.54
CA PRO A 217 18.58 12.70 0.00
C PRO A 217 17.13 12.63 0.49
N PHE A 218 16.22 12.18 -0.38
CA PHE A 218 14.81 12.06 -0.01
C PHE A 218 14.62 11.11 1.17
N PHE A 219 13.61 11.40 1.98
CA PHE A 219 13.30 10.61 3.17
C PHE A 219 12.74 9.24 2.80
N ILE A 220 13.17 8.22 3.54
CA ILE A 220 12.62 6.86 3.49
C ILE A 220 12.14 6.51 4.91
N GLU A 221 10.88 6.11 5.03
CA GLU A 221 10.31 5.65 6.30
C GLU A 221 10.49 4.14 6.43
N PRO A 222 11.25 3.67 7.40
CA PRO A 222 11.43 2.23 7.59
C PRO A 222 10.15 1.60 8.15
N LEU A 223 9.85 0.38 7.68
CA LEU A 223 8.72 -0.41 8.13
C LEU A 223 8.74 -0.56 9.67
N PHE A 224 7.64 -0.18 10.32
CA PHE A 224 7.56 -0.20 11.79
C PHE A 224 7.39 -1.61 12.37
N THR A 225 6.87 -2.56 11.59
CA THR A 225 6.58 -3.94 12.03
C THR A 225 7.80 -4.87 11.98
N ARG A 226 8.98 -4.33 11.68
CA ARG A 226 10.25 -5.09 11.60
C ARG A 226 10.79 -5.60 12.94
N ASP A 227 10.30 -5.09 14.07
CA ASP A 227 10.80 -5.47 15.39
C ASP A 227 9.95 -6.60 16.00
N PRO A 228 10.46 -7.86 16.01
CA PRO A 228 9.72 -8.99 16.55
C PRO A 228 9.38 -8.86 18.05
N ARG A 229 10.09 -8.00 18.79
CA ARG A 229 9.82 -7.79 20.23
C ARG A 229 8.43 -7.22 20.50
N LEU A 230 7.84 -6.55 19.50
CA LEU A 230 6.51 -5.94 19.60
C LEU A 230 5.37 -6.91 19.22
N ILE A 231 5.70 -8.12 18.76
CA ILE A 231 4.71 -9.18 18.50
C ILE A 231 4.19 -9.71 19.85
N LYS A 232 2.88 -9.68 20.03
CA LYS A 232 2.19 -10.11 21.24
C LYS A 232 1.67 -11.55 21.11
N GLN A 233 1.19 -12.11 22.22
CA GLN A 233 0.65 -13.48 22.28
C GLN A 233 -0.58 -13.65 21.36
N GLU A 234 -1.49 -12.66 21.33
CA GLU A 234 -2.65 -12.67 20.46
C GLU A 234 -2.27 -12.72 18.97
N HIS A 235 -1.21 -12.02 18.54
CA HIS A 235 -0.71 -12.08 17.16
C HIS A 235 -0.20 -13.50 16.83
N ILE A 236 0.50 -14.14 17.77
CA ILE A 236 1.01 -15.52 17.59
C ILE A 236 -0.15 -16.52 17.52
N LEU A 237 -1.17 -16.38 18.36
CA LEU A 237 -2.35 -17.21 18.34
C LEU A 237 -3.09 -17.11 16.99
N MET A 238 -3.33 -15.89 16.54
CA MET A 238 -3.96 -15.65 15.22
C MET A 238 -3.10 -16.20 14.08
N ALA A 239 -1.77 -16.08 14.15
CA ALA A 239 -0.86 -16.63 13.16
C ALA A 239 -0.90 -18.17 13.11
N MET A 240 -0.96 -18.85 14.27
CA MET A 240 -1.15 -20.30 14.34
C MET A 240 -2.47 -20.73 13.69
N MET A 241 -3.56 -20.02 13.97
CA MET A 241 -4.87 -20.27 13.36
C MET A 241 -4.84 -20.01 11.84
N ALA A 242 -4.23 -18.91 11.38
CA ALA A 242 -4.09 -18.60 9.97
C ALA A 242 -3.36 -19.72 9.22
N ILE A 243 -2.19 -20.14 9.73
CA ILE A 243 -1.39 -21.20 9.09
C ILE A 243 -2.17 -22.51 9.01
N LYS A 244 -2.81 -22.93 10.09
CA LYS A 244 -3.50 -24.23 10.16
C LYS A 244 -4.89 -24.21 9.54
N GLY A 245 -5.69 -23.19 9.84
CA GLY A 245 -7.11 -23.10 9.48
C GLY A 245 -7.39 -22.43 8.14
N ILE A 246 -6.39 -21.73 7.55
CA ILE A 246 -6.57 -21.05 6.26
C ILE A 246 -5.51 -21.51 5.25
N TYR A 247 -4.22 -21.30 5.52
CA TYR A 247 -3.16 -21.54 4.54
C TYR A 247 -3.04 -23.04 4.19
N ALA A 248 -3.03 -23.89 5.20
CA ALA A 248 -2.97 -25.35 5.00
C ALA A 248 -4.28 -25.89 4.43
N GLU A 249 -5.42 -25.44 4.93
CA GLU A 249 -6.76 -25.87 4.51
C GLU A 249 -6.98 -25.62 3.01
N HIS A 250 -6.57 -24.45 2.52
CA HIS A 250 -6.76 -24.04 1.12
C HIS A 250 -5.53 -24.29 0.24
N GLN A 251 -4.41 -24.78 0.79
CA GLN A 251 -3.16 -25.00 0.05
C GLN A 251 -2.64 -23.71 -0.63
N VAL A 252 -2.60 -22.60 0.11
CA VAL A 252 -2.22 -21.27 -0.39
C VAL A 252 -0.74 -21.27 -0.77
N GLN A 253 -0.42 -21.09 -2.05
CA GLN A 253 0.94 -21.04 -2.54
C GLN A 253 1.43 -19.64 -2.85
N SER A 254 0.54 -18.75 -3.33
CA SER A 254 0.86 -17.37 -3.68
C SER A 254 0.03 -16.39 -2.88
N LEU A 255 0.66 -15.32 -2.33
CA LEU A 255 -0.01 -14.47 -1.36
C LEU A 255 0.57 -13.06 -1.27
N ASN A 256 -0.25 -12.18 -0.68
CA ASN A 256 0.16 -10.87 -0.19
C ASN A 256 -0.13 -10.77 1.31
N HIS A 257 0.83 -10.28 2.08
CA HIS A 257 0.64 -9.83 3.45
C HIS A 257 0.48 -8.31 3.49
N GLY A 258 -0.60 -7.84 4.09
CA GLY A 258 -0.69 -6.47 4.56
C GLY A 258 0.33 -6.20 5.66
N ILE A 259 0.75 -4.95 5.82
CA ILE A 259 1.68 -4.53 6.87
C ILE A 259 0.99 -4.61 8.23
N GLY A 260 1.55 -5.39 9.17
CA GLY A 260 1.01 -5.55 10.51
C GLY A 260 1.85 -6.52 11.35
N PHE A 261 1.76 -6.43 12.67
CA PHE A 261 2.40 -7.42 13.57
C PHE A 261 1.75 -8.80 13.47
N ASN A 262 0.47 -8.84 13.09
CA ASN A 262 -0.27 -10.07 12.85
C ASN A 262 0.36 -10.88 11.71
N THR A 263 0.62 -10.25 10.58
CA THR A 263 1.23 -10.89 9.40
C THR A 263 2.72 -11.15 9.62
N ALA A 264 3.44 -10.26 10.31
CA ALA A 264 4.82 -10.50 10.72
C ALA A 264 4.95 -11.75 11.62
N ALA A 265 3.98 -12.00 12.50
CA ALA A 265 3.95 -13.22 13.30
C ALA A 265 3.79 -14.47 12.41
N ILE A 266 2.94 -14.44 11.37
CA ILE A 266 2.81 -15.57 10.42
C ILE A 266 4.15 -15.85 9.75
N GLU A 267 4.83 -14.81 9.23
CA GLU A 267 6.13 -14.93 8.57
C GLU A 267 7.17 -15.63 9.45
N LEU A 268 7.22 -15.26 10.74
CA LEU A 268 8.15 -15.82 11.72
C LEU A 268 7.74 -17.21 12.26
N LEU A 269 6.49 -17.62 12.08
CA LEU A 269 6.02 -18.95 12.48
C LEU A 269 6.19 -20.01 11.39
N LEU A 270 6.41 -19.63 10.13
CA LEU A 270 6.61 -20.59 9.04
C LEU A 270 7.78 -21.54 9.34
N PRO A 271 9.00 -21.07 9.72
CA PRO A 271 10.14 -21.94 9.95
C PRO A 271 10.04 -22.81 11.22
N THR A 272 9.07 -22.59 12.07
CA THR A 272 8.90 -23.27 13.35
C THR A 272 7.57 -24.04 13.38
N TYR A 273 6.48 -23.38 13.67
CA TYR A 273 5.16 -24.00 13.74
C TYR A 273 4.72 -24.62 12.39
N GLY A 274 4.99 -23.93 11.28
CA GLY A 274 4.73 -24.46 9.93
C GLY A 274 5.52 -25.73 9.63
N GLU A 275 6.82 -25.80 10.03
CA GLU A 275 7.64 -27.01 9.91
C GLU A 275 7.08 -28.16 10.77
N GLN A 276 6.66 -27.89 12.01
CA GLN A 276 6.04 -28.90 12.88
C GLN A 276 4.77 -29.50 12.26
N LEU A 277 4.04 -28.73 11.46
CA LEU A 277 2.87 -29.18 10.71
C LEU A 277 3.21 -29.88 9.38
N GLY A 278 4.48 -29.95 8.98
CA GLY A 278 4.93 -30.56 7.73
C GLY A 278 4.46 -29.80 6.48
N LEU A 279 4.36 -28.47 6.54
CA LEU A 279 3.77 -27.63 5.49
C LEU A 279 4.79 -27.04 4.52
N LYS A 280 6.09 -27.12 4.80
CA LYS A 280 7.14 -26.63 3.93
C LYS A 280 7.07 -27.24 2.53
N GLY A 281 7.23 -26.40 1.50
CA GLY A 281 7.10 -26.78 0.11
C GLY A 281 5.66 -27.00 -0.38
N LYS A 282 4.65 -26.83 0.51
CA LYS A 282 3.23 -26.99 0.18
C LYS A 282 2.49 -25.66 0.11
N ILE A 283 2.90 -24.69 0.93
CA ILE A 283 2.26 -23.37 1.06
C ILE A 283 3.30 -22.24 1.03
N CYS A 284 2.88 -21.00 0.87
CA CYS A 284 3.69 -19.77 1.05
C CYS A 284 4.94 -19.69 0.17
N LYS A 285 4.84 -20.08 -1.11
CA LYS A 285 5.99 -20.12 -2.03
C LYS A 285 6.27 -18.77 -2.70
N HIS A 286 5.21 -18.10 -3.18
CA HIS A 286 5.32 -16.90 -4.02
C HIS A 286 4.68 -15.70 -3.34
N TRP A 287 5.45 -14.64 -3.18
CA TRP A 287 5.05 -13.48 -2.40
C TRP A 287 5.02 -12.21 -3.23
N THR A 288 4.04 -11.38 -2.97
CA THR A 288 3.90 -10.06 -3.58
C THR A 288 3.68 -9.02 -2.47
N LEU A 289 4.74 -8.34 -2.04
CA LEU A 289 4.76 -7.42 -0.90
C LEU A 289 6.04 -6.56 -0.91
N ASN A 290 6.17 -5.60 0.01
CA ASN A 290 7.47 -5.00 0.31
C ASN A 290 8.38 -6.08 0.96
N PRO A 291 9.71 -6.01 0.78
CA PRO A 291 10.61 -7.02 1.31
C PRO A 291 10.71 -6.92 2.85
N HIS A 292 9.75 -7.52 3.55
CA HIS A 292 9.68 -7.48 5.01
C HIS A 292 10.91 -8.15 5.64
N PRO A 293 11.61 -7.51 6.58
CA PRO A 293 12.72 -8.15 7.30
C PRO A 293 12.29 -9.39 8.09
N THR A 294 11.04 -9.45 8.55
CA THR A 294 10.46 -10.60 9.26
C THR A 294 10.30 -11.85 8.38
N LEU A 295 10.39 -11.69 7.05
CA LEU A 295 10.37 -12.82 6.12
C LEU A 295 11.75 -13.50 5.96
N ILE A 296 12.83 -12.87 6.40
CA ILE A 296 14.20 -13.41 6.26
C ILE A 296 14.32 -14.85 6.78
N PRO A 297 13.85 -15.20 8.00
CA PRO A 297 13.95 -16.58 8.48
C PRO A 297 13.23 -17.59 7.58
N ALA A 298 12.08 -17.22 7.00
CA ALA A 298 11.34 -18.08 6.08
C ALA A 298 12.07 -18.26 4.73
N ILE A 299 12.74 -17.20 4.25
CA ILE A 299 13.57 -17.26 3.04
C ILE A 299 14.77 -18.18 3.29
N GLU A 300 15.54 -17.95 4.35
CA GLU A 300 16.76 -18.71 4.65
C GLU A 300 16.47 -20.17 4.99
N SER A 301 15.32 -20.46 5.55
CA SER A 301 14.88 -21.84 5.78
C SER A 301 14.23 -22.50 4.55
N GLY A 302 14.19 -21.83 3.40
CA GLY A 302 13.74 -22.41 2.13
C GLY A 302 12.23 -22.59 2.00
N TRP A 303 11.44 -21.70 2.61
CA TRP A 303 9.98 -21.66 2.43
C TRP A 303 9.57 -20.86 1.18
N VAL A 304 10.36 -19.84 0.84
CA VAL A 304 10.04 -18.84 -0.17
C VAL A 304 10.76 -19.17 -1.46
N GLU A 305 10.02 -19.27 -2.56
CA GLU A 305 10.57 -19.49 -3.90
C GLU A 305 10.71 -18.19 -4.69
N SER A 306 9.87 -17.17 -4.42
CA SER A 306 9.99 -15.86 -5.06
C SER A 306 9.33 -14.73 -4.28
N VAL A 307 9.91 -13.53 -4.39
CA VAL A 307 9.36 -12.29 -3.84
C VAL A 307 9.32 -11.23 -4.94
N HIS A 308 8.13 -10.72 -5.22
CA HIS A 308 7.87 -9.62 -6.14
C HIS A 308 7.53 -8.36 -5.33
N CYS A 309 8.42 -7.37 -5.36
CA CYS A 309 8.34 -6.22 -4.47
C CYS A 309 7.54 -5.06 -5.06
N PHE A 310 6.67 -4.46 -4.24
CA PHE A 310 6.02 -3.17 -4.56
C PHE A 310 7.04 -2.04 -4.57
N GLY A 311 7.97 -2.09 -3.64
CA GLY A 311 8.99 -1.09 -3.37
C GLY A 311 10.13 -1.67 -2.56
N GLY A 312 11.07 -0.82 -2.17
CA GLY A 312 12.20 -1.16 -1.31
C GLY A 312 11.81 -1.24 0.17
N GLU A 313 12.76 -1.65 0.97
CA GLU A 313 12.70 -1.56 2.42
C GLU A 313 14.09 -1.23 2.97
N LEU A 314 14.16 -0.19 3.79
CA LEU A 314 15.42 0.35 4.27
C LEU A 314 16.23 -0.69 5.07
N GLY A 315 17.45 -0.92 4.62
CA GLY A 315 18.39 -1.88 5.19
C GLY A 315 18.34 -3.28 4.58
N MET A 316 17.43 -3.53 3.62
CA MET A 316 17.33 -4.80 2.91
C MET A 316 18.15 -4.87 1.61
N GLU A 317 18.81 -3.78 1.21
CA GLU A 317 19.42 -3.61 -0.11
C GLU A 317 20.50 -4.65 -0.40
N GLU A 318 21.42 -4.88 0.55
CA GLU A 318 22.49 -5.88 0.40
C GLU A 318 21.95 -7.32 0.46
N TYR A 319 21.00 -7.57 1.35
CA TYR A 319 20.34 -8.86 1.44
C TYR A 319 19.61 -9.24 0.13
N ILE A 320 18.85 -8.30 -0.44
CA ILE A 320 18.17 -8.50 -1.72
C ILE A 320 19.17 -8.77 -2.85
N ARG A 321 20.26 -7.99 -2.90
CA ARG A 321 21.33 -8.17 -3.91
C ARG A 321 21.98 -9.55 -3.83
N ALA A 322 22.13 -10.09 -2.63
CA ALA A 322 22.71 -11.41 -2.40
C ALA A 322 21.76 -12.58 -2.71
N ARG A 323 20.45 -12.31 -2.90
CA ARG A 323 19.40 -13.32 -3.12
C ARG A 323 18.67 -13.14 -4.45
N PRO A 324 19.39 -13.11 -5.61
CA PRO A 324 18.74 -13.03 -6.94
C PRO A 324 17.93 -14.29 -7.30
N ASP A 325 18.10 -15.37 -6.53
CA ASP A 325 17.31 -16.60 -6.60
C ASP A 325 15.88 -16.42 -6.04
N ILE A 326 15.67 -15.43 -5.19
CA ILE A 326 14.39 -15.14 -4.51
C ILE A 326 13.77 -13.82 -5.00
N PHE A 327 14.58 -12.76 -5.11
CA PHE A 327 14.11 -11.43 -5.48
C PHE A 327 14.31 -11.16 -6.96
N PHE A 328 13.32 -10.54 -7.59
CA PHE A 328 13.49 -10.07 -8.97
C PHE A 328 14.42 -8.86 -8.99
N THR A 329 15.66 -9.06 -9.43
CA THR A 329 16.69 -8.03 -9.53
C THR A 329 17.05 -7.73 -10.98
N GLY A 330 17.58 -6.52 -11.24
CA GLY A 330 18.15 -6.15 -12.52
C GLY A 330 19.57 -6.72 -12.70
N PRO A 331 20.17 -6.58 -13.91
CA PRO A 331 21.54 -7.00 -14.18
C PRO A 331 22.59 -6.30 -13.31
N ASP A 332 22.28 -5.12 -12.79
CA ASP A 332 23.07 -4.32 -11.85
C ASP A 332 22.94 -4.80 -10.40
N GLY A 333 22.16 -5.86 -10.14
CA GLY A 333 21.88 -6.40 -8.81
C GLY A 333 20.91 -5.57 -7.97
N SER A 334 20.37 -4.47 -8.51
CA SER A 334 19.36 -3.70 -7.81
C SER A 334 17.97 -4.33 -7.95
N MET A 335 17.14 -4.12 -6.95
CA MET A 335 15.77 -4.61 -6.96
C MET A 335 14.98 -3.98 -8.12
N ARG A 336 14.19 -4.79 -8.80
CA ARG A 336 13.22 -4.36 -9.80
C ARG A 336 11.84 -4.33 -9.18
N SER A 337 11.51 -3.25 -8.51
CA SER A 337 10.15 -3.03 -8.02
C SER A 337 9.33 -2.25 -9.06
N ASN A 338 8.04 -2.52 -9.09
CA ASN A 338 7.08 -1.71 -9.83
C ASN A 338 5.74 -1.81 -9.11
N ARG A 339 5.34 -0.76 -8.45
CA ARG A 339 4.13 -0.77 -7.63
C ARG A 339 2.87 -1.12 -8.43
N ALA A 340 2.71 -0.56 -9.61
CA ALA A 340 1.53 -0.83 -10.43
C ALA A 340 1.43 -2.31 -10.83
N PHE A 341 2.52 -2.89 -11.35
CA PHE A 341 2.52 -4.31 -11.74
C PHE A 341 2.39 -5.27 -10.57
N CYS A 342 3.06 -4.98 -9.46
CA CYS A 342 2.94 -5.83 -8.27
C CYS A 342 1.55 -5.75 -7.63
N GLN A 343 0.89 -4.58 -7.67
CA GLN A 343 -0.49 -4.43 -7.25
C GLN A 343 -1.46 -5.22 -8.16
N LEU A 344 -1.24 -5.20 -9.48
CA LEU A 344 -2.00 -6.01 -10.44
C LEU A 344 -1.77 -7.51 -10.23
N ALA A 345 -0.52 -7.93 -9.98
CA ALA A 345 -0.21 -9.30 -9.62
C ALA A 345 -0.93 -9.73 -8.33
N GLY A 346 -0.94 -8.86 -7.33
CA GLY A 346 -1.68 -9.06 -6.10
C GLY A 346 -3.20 -9.20 -6.30
N GLN A 347 -3.76 -8.48 -7.25
CA GLN A 347 -5.19 -8.57 -7.57
C GLN A 347 -5.53 -9.85 -8.36
N TYR A 348 -4.76 -10.14 -9.42
CA TYR A 348 -5.14 -11.16 -10.42
C TYR A 348 -4.40 -12.48 -10.32
N ALA A 349 -3.22 -12.53 -9.69
CA ALA A 349 -2.33 -13.68 -9.79
C ALA A 349 -2.14 -14.43 -8.46
N VAL A 350 -2.26 -13.78 -7.31
CA VAL A 350 -2.08 -14.47 -6.03
C VAL A 350 -3.37 -15.16 -5.54
N ASP A 351 -3.20 -16.20 -4.76
CA ASP A 351 -4.29 -16.98 -4.17
C ASP A 351 -5.00 -16.25 -3.04
N MET A 352 -4.24 -15.45 -2.28
CA MET A 352 -4.73 -14.88 -1.03
C MET A 352 -4.17 -13.49 -0.77
N PHE A 353 -5.03 -12.63 -0.25
CA PHE A 353 -4.68 -11.44 0.50
C PHE A 353 -5.05 -11.62 1.96
N ILE A 354 -4.17 -11.27 2.87
CA ILE A 354 -4.47 -11.14 4.29
C ILE A 354 -3.99 -9.78 4.80
N GLY A 355 -4.85 -9.06 5.49
CA GLY A 355 -4.54 -7.73 6.01
C GLY A 355 -5.41 -7.34 7.18
N SER A 356 -5.04 -6.23 7.80
CA SER A 356 -5.72 -5.63 8.96
C SER A 356 -6.51 -4.39 8.55
N THR A 357 -7.45 -4.01 9.42
CA THR A 357 -8.27 -2.81 9.27
C THR A 357 -8.56 -2.17 10.62
N LEU A 358 -9.18 -0.99 10.63
CA LEU A 358 -9.58 -0.32 11.87
C LEU A 358 -11.01 -0.64 12.29
N GLN A 359 -11.91 -0.84 11.33
CA GLN A 359 -13.30 -1.19 11.61
C GLN A 359 -13.81 -2.26 10.64
N VAL A 360 -14.67 -3.13 11.16
CA VAL A 360 -15.41 -4.16 10.42
C VAL A 360 -16.87 -4.10 10.86
N ASP A 361 -17.81 -4.07 9.92
CA ASP A 361 -19.24 -4.15 10.24
C ASP A 361 -19.78 -5.59 10.25
N GLY A 362 -21.05 -5.75 10.61
CA GLY A 362 -21.68 -7.08 10.70
C GLY A 362 -21.79 -7.85 9.38
N LEU A 363 -21.52 -7.22 8.22
CA LEU A 363 -21.43 -7.87 6.90
C LEU A 363 -19.99 -8.09 6.44
N ALA A 364 -19.00 -7.75 7.29
CA ALA A 364 -17.58 -7.77 7.02
C ALA A 364 -17.09 -6.71 6.00
N ASN A 365 -17.85 -5.64 5.76
CA ASN A 365 -17.28 -4.46 5.14
C ASN A 365 -16.24 -3.86 6.10
N SER A 366 -15.16 -3.34 5.56
CA SER A 366 -14.07 -2.84 6.39
C SER A 366 -13.58 -1.47 5.95
N SER A 367 -13.03 -0.70 6.88
CA SER A 367 -12.40 0.59 6.58
C SER A 367 -11.29 0.95 7.57
N THR A 368 -10.25 1.62 7.03
CA THR A 368 -9.21 2.31 7.79
C THR A 368 -9.50 3.81 7.93
N VAL A 369 -10.60 4.28 7.36
CA VAL A 369 -11.11 5.65 7.54
C VAL A 369 -12.10 5.65 8.69
N THR A 370 -11.77 6.40 9.74
CA THR A 370 -12.61 6.57 10.94
C THR A 370 -12.79 8.04 11.24
N ARG A 371 -13.72 8.37 12.15
CA ARG A 371 -13.89 9.75 12.63
C ARG A 371 -12.59 10.28 13.21
N GLY A 372 -12.18 11.48 12.78
CA GLY A 372 -10.93 12.11 13.16
C GLY A 372 -9.67 11.44 12.60
N ARG A 373 -9.78 10.44 11.69
CA ARG A 373 -8.62 9.77 11.11
C ARG A 373 -8.89 9.29 9.69
N LEU A 374 -8.30 9.96 8.69
CA LEU A 374 -8.41 9.59 7.29
C LEU A 374 -7.13 8.89 6.81
N SER A 375 -6.98 7.61 7.19
CA SER A 375 -5.73 6.86 6.88
C SER A 375 -5.60 6.48 5.40
N GLY A 376 -6.70 6.42 4.66
CA GLY A 376 -6.72 5.87 3.31
C GLY A 376 -6.52 4.36 3.28
N PHE A 377 -6.34 3.79 2.09
CA PHE A 377 -6.41 2.35 1.86
C PHE A 377 -5.10 1.73 1.39
N GLY A 378 -4.26 2.50 0.70
CA GLY A 378 -3.11 1.93 0.00
C GLY A 378 -3.54 0.94 -1.07
N GLY A 379 -2.95 -0.26 -1.05
CA GLY A 379 -3.27 -1.33 -1.99
C GLY A 379 -4.37 -2.29 -1.54
N ALA A 380 -4.88 -2.16 -0.31
CA ALA A 380 -5.80 -3.14 0.26
C ALA A 380 -7.08 -3.37 -0.55
N PRO A 381 -7.75 -2.35 -1.14
CA PRO A 381 -8.96 -2.62 -1.92
C PRO A 381 -8.74 -3.48 -3.16
N ASN A 382 -7.66 -3.27 -3.90
CA ASN A 382 -7.37 -4.12 -5.06
C ASN A 382 -6.78 -5.48 -4.68
N MET A 383 -5.97 -5.53 -3.62
CA MET A 383 -5.46 -6.80 -3.08
C MET A 383 -6.57 -7.66 -2.50
N GLY A 384 -7.52 -7.05 -1.79
CA GLY A 384 -8.66 -7.68 -1.15
C GLY A 384 -9.91 -7.75 -2.02
N HIS A 385 -9.77 -7.71 -3.34
CA HIS A 385 -10.86 -7.88 -4.29
C HIS A 385 -10.76 -9.24 -4.98
N ASP A 386 -11.91 -9.91 -5.18
CA ASP A 386 -12.01 -11.14 -5.95
C ASP A 386 -12.28 -10.83 -7.43
N PRO A 387 -11.24 -10.84 -8.30
CA PRO A 387 -11.36 -10.31 -9.65
C PRO A 387 -12.15 -11.26 -10.57
N HIS A 388 -13.30 -10.83 -11.06
CA HIS A 388 -14.09 -11.60 -12.04
C HIS A 388 -13.34 -11.85 -13.36
N GLY A 389 -12.31 -11.05 -13.65
CA GLY A 389 -11.47 -11.19 -14.83
C GLY A 389 -10.46 -12.35 -14.81
N ARG A 390 -10.20 -12.97 -13.64
CA ARG A 390 -9.23 -14.07 -13.52
C ARG A 390 -9.67 -15.29 -14.32
N ARG A 391 -8.75 -15.89 -15.08
CA ARG A 391 -8.99 -17.08 -15.93
C ARG A 391 -8.07 -18.25 -15.60
N HIS A 392 -6.96 -18.05 -14.88
CA HIS A 392 -6.12 -19.13 -14.41
C HIS A 392 -6.62 -19.64 -13.06
N ALA A 393 -6.40 -20.94 -12.80
CA ALA A 393 -6.84 -21.60 -11.60
C ALA A 393 -5.65 -22.19 -10.85
N THR A 394 -5.68 -22.08 -9.53
CA THR A 394 -4.77 -22.74 -8.58
C THR A 394 -5.60 -23.64 -7.67
N PRO A 395 -4.99 -24.59 -6.94
CA PRO A 395 -5.73 -25.39 -5.96
C PRO A 395 -6.48 -24.52 -4.95
N ALA A 396 -5.86 -23.45 -4.44
CA ALA A 396 -6.50 -22.53 -3.49
C ALA A 396 -7.73 -21.84 -4.10
N TRP A 397 -7.65 -21.40 -5.34
CA TRP A 397 -8.77 -20.77 -6.06
C TRP A 397 -9.93 -21.74 -6.28
N LEU A 398 -9.60 -23.00 -6.67
CA LEU A 398 -10.61 -24.03 -6.92
C LEU A 398 -11.26 -24.56 -5.64
N ASN A 399 -10.51 -24.63 -4.55
CA ASN A 399 -11.02 -25.08 -3.25
C ASN A 399 -12.12 -24.16 -2.67
N MET A 400 -12.31 -22.99 -3.26
CA MET A 400 -13.37 -22.04 -2.91
C MET A 400 -14.65 -22.22 -3.74
N LEU A 401 -14.75 -23.27 -4.58
CA LEU A 401 -16.00 -23.64 -5.24
C LEU A 401 -16.95 -24.28 -4.23
N THR A 402 -18.21 -23.86 -4.24
CA THR A 402 -19.25 -24.43 -3.38
C THR A 402 -19.87 -25.70 -3.95
N GLU A 403 -19.87 -25.84 -5.28
CA GLU A 403 -20.36 -27.02 -6.02
C GLU A 403 -19.54 -27.23 -7.29
N PRO A 404 -19.44 -28.47 -7.81
CA PRO A 404 -18.66 -28.78 -9.02
C PRO A 404 -19.38 -28.38 -10.32
N ASP A 405 -20.08 -27.25 -10.34
CA ASP A 405 -20.70 -26.71 -11.55
C ASP A 405 -19.64 -26.08 -12.45
N PRO A 406 -19.49 -26.51 -13.72
CA PRO A 406 -18.53 -25.93 -14.65
C PRO A 406 -18.72 -24.45 -14.94
N MET A 407 -19.88 -23.89 -14.67
CA MET A 407 -20.18 -22.46 -14.80
C MET A 407 -19.76 -21.66 -13.58
N GLN A 408 -19.48 -22.30 -12.45
CA GLN A 408 -18.94 -21.62 -11.28
C GLN A 408 -17.44 -21.36 -11.47
N ARG A 409 -17.00 -20.27 -10.91
CA ARG A 409 -15.56 -19.93 -10.82
C ARG A 409 -15.07 -20.08 -9.39
N GLY A 410 -13.81 -20.39 -9.21
CA GLY A 410 -13.14 -20.29 -7.92
C GLY A 410 -13.11 -18.84 -7.42
N LYS A 411 -12.68 -18.68 -6.19
CA LYS A 411 -12.57 -17.37 -5.54
C LYS A 411 -11.17 -17.15 -4.98
N LYS A 412 -10.75 -15.88 -4.95
CA LYS A 412 -9.57 -15.45 -4.21
C LYS A 412 -9.89 -15.46 -2.72
N LEU A 413 -8.94 -15.89 -1.91
CA LEU A 413 -9.06 -15.75 -0.47
C LEU A 413 -8.76 -14.31 -0.07
N VAL A 414 -9.69 -13.71 0.64
CA VAL A 414 -9.59 -12.38 1.22
C VAL A 414 -9.83 -12.47 2.71
N VAL A 415 -8.78 -12.29 3.48
CA VAL A 415 -8.77 -12.49 4.93
C VAL A 415 -8.61 -11.16 5.65
N GLN A 416 -9.59 -10.79 6.46
CA GLN A 416 -9.48 -9.71 7.44
C GLN A 416 -8.99 -10.31 8.76
N MET A 417 -7.73 -10.00 9.13
CA MET A 417 -7.09 -10.47 10.35
C MET A 417 -6.93 -9.30 11.31
N VAL A 418 -7.75 -9.29 12.35
CA VAL A 418 -7.88 -8.13 13.26
C VAL A 418 -8.03 -8.57 14.71
N GLU A 419 -7.49 -7.81 15.64
CA GLU A 419 -7.86 -7.92 17.05
C GLU A 419 -9.28 -7.41 17.24
N THR A 420 -10.02 -8.00 18.18
CA THR A 420 -11.38 -7.55 18.51
C THR A 420 -11.40 -6.13 19.08
N PHE A 421 -10.31 -5.71 19.74
CA PHE A 421 -10.13 -4.35 20.25
C PHE A 421 -8.76 -3.77 19.86
N GLN A 422 -8.75 -2.57 19.29
CA GLN A 422 -7.54 -1.84 18.99
C GLN A 422 -7.02 -1.13 20.26
N ALA A 423 -5.72 -1.26 20.53
CA ALA A 423 -5.07 -0.73 21.74
C ALA A 423 -5.84 -1.10 23.03
N GLY A 424 -6.60 -2.18 23.02
CA GLY A 424 -7.36 -2.70 24.15
C GLY A 424 -8.61 -1.89 24.52
N VAL A 425 -8.97 -0.84 23.76
CA VAL A 425 -10.06 0.08 24.16
C VAL A 425 -11.07 0.41 23.06
N LYS A 426 -10.67 0.40 21.79
CA LYS A 426 -11.57 0.71 20.68
C LYS A 426 -12.05 -0.59 20.02
N PRO A 427 -13.36 -0.85 19.97
CA PRO A 427 -13.86 -2.04 19.30
C PRO A 427 -13.55 -1.96 17.79
N THR A 428 -13.05 -3.06 17.24
CA THR A 428 -12.87 -3.21 15.78
C THR A 428 -14.21 -3.49 15.10
N PHE A 429 -15.09 -4.23 15.77
CA PHE A 429 -16.40 -4.58 15.23
C PHE A 429 -17.45 -3.54 15.62
N VAL A 430 -18.15 -2.98 14.62
CA VAL A 430 -19.11 -1.89 14.77
C VAL A 430 -20.39 -2.16 13.96
N GLU A 431 -21.51 -1.61 14.38
CA GLU A 431 -22.78 -1.73 13.63
C GLU A 431 -22.71 -1.01 12.28
N THR A 432 -22.06 0.15 12.24
CA THR A 432 -21.89 0.96 11.04
C THR A 432 -20.49 1.54 11.01
N LEU A 433 -19.80 1.42 9.88
CA LEU A 433 -18.48 2.00 9.70
C LEU A 433 -18.52 3.52 9.83
N ASP A 434 -17.59 4.11 10.55
CA ASP A 434 -17.41 5.58 10.62
C ASP A 434 -17.24 6.21 9.23
N ALA A 435 -16.73 5.45 8.28
CA ALA A 435 -16.58 5.85 6.88
C ALA A 435 -17.88 6.37 6.25
N VAL A 436 -19.04 5.85 6.68
CA VAL A 436 -20.36 6.32 6.21
C VAL A 436 -20.63 7.75 6.67
N GLU A 437 -20.31 8.09 7.89
CA GLU A 437 -20.46 9.43 8.42
C GLU A 437 -19.42 10.39 7.83
N VAL A 438 -18.18 9.93 7.69
CA VAL A 438 -17.10 10.69 7.04
C VAL A 438 -17.49 11.08 5.62
N ALA A 439 -18.08 10.16 4.84
CA ALA A 439 -18.55 10.50 3.49
C ALA A 439 -19.59 11.63 3.50
N LYS A 440 -20.55 11.59 4.41
CA LYS A 440 -21.58 12.63 4.53
C LYS A 440 -21.00 13.99 4.88
N THR A 441 -20.09 14.02 5.86
CA THR A 441 -19.49 15.28 6.35
C THR A 441 -18.48 15.87 5.38
N SER A 442 -17.78 15.02 4.61
CA SER A 442 -16.80 15.46 3.61
C SER A 442 -17.40 15.72 2.22
N GLY A 443 -18.70 15.40 2.01
CA GLY A 443 -19.32 15.53 0.71
C GLY A 443 -18.89 14.48 -0.33
N MET A 444 -18.23 13.40 0.10
CA MET A 444 -17.88 12.30 -0.80
C MET A 444 -19.14 11.56 -1.25
N PRO A 445 -19.28 11.27 -2.55
CA PRO A 445 -20.47 10.60 -3.08
C PRO A 445 -20.61 9.13 -2.64
N LEU A 446 -19.49 8.49 -2.27
CA LEU A 446 -19.39 7.12 -1.79
C LEU A 446 -18.68 7.08 -0.45
N ALA A 447 -19.14 6.24 0.46
CA ALA A 447 -18.43 5.96 1.70
C ALA A 447 -17.07 5.31 1.38
N PRO A 448 -15.98 5.75 2.03
CA PRO A 448 -14.64 5.19 1.82
C PRO A 448 -14.53 3.82 2.49
N VAL A 449 -15.22 2.82 1.94
CA VAL A 449 -15.10 1.41 2.31
C VAL A 449 -13.83 0.86 1.68
N MET A 450 -12.97 0.26 2.50
CA MET A 450 -11.70 -0.29 2.04
C MET A 450 -11.89 -1.62 1.29
N ILE A 451 -12.56 -2.58 1.93
CA ILE A 451 -12.90 -3.87 1.33
C ILE A 451 -14.37 -4.14 1.59
N TYR A 452 -15.10 -4.40 0.52
CA TYR A 452 -16.51 -4.77 0.61
C TYR A 452 -16.67 -6.20 1.16
N GLY A 453 -17.67 -6.39 1.99
CA GLY A 453 -17.94 -7.67 2.63
C GLY A 453 -18.13 -8.83 1.65
N ASP A 454 -18.67 -8.57 0.46
CA ASP A 454 -18.87 -9.59 -0.58
C ASP A 454 -17.56 -10.23 -1.06
N ASP A 455 -16.46 -9.48 -1.01
CA ASP A 455 -15.13 -9.99 -1.34
C ASP A 455 -14.49 -10.78 -0.17
N VAL A 456 -14.86 -10.48 1.08
CA VAL A 456 -14.24 -11.08 2.27
C VAL A 456 -14.66 -12.54 2.42
N THR A 457 -13.70 -13.43 2.40
CA THR A 457 -13.90 -14.88 2.56
C THR A 457 -13.74 -15.34 4.00
N HIS A 458 -12.88 -14.66 4.76
CA HIS A 458 -12.57 -15.02 6.15
C HIS A 458 -12.43 -13.78 7.02
N VAL A 459 -12.96 -13.87 8.24
CA VAL A 459 -12.62 -12.97 9.34
C VAL A 459 -11.90 -13.79 10.40
N LEU A 460 -10.69 -13.38 10.76
CA LEU A 460 -9.83 -14.03 11.74
C LEU A 460 -9.55 -13.05 12.88
N THR A 461 -9.84 -13.47 14.10
CA THR A 461 -9.53 -12.74 15.33
C THR A 461 -8.84 -13.66 16.33
N GLU A 462 -8.43 -13.15 17.49
CA GLU A 462 -7.94 -13.95 18.60
C GLU A 462 -8.99 -14.92 19.17
N GLU A 463 -10.28 -14.73 18.84
CA GLU A 463 -11.35 -15.64 19.24
C GLU A 463 -11.49 -16.84 18.29
N GLY A 464 -11.33 -16.63 16.97
CA GLY A 464 -11.50 -17.69 16.00
C GLY A 464 -11.52 -17.23 14.55
N ILE A 465 -11.92 -18.13 13.66
CA ILE A 465 -12.06 -17.91 12.23
C ILE A 465 -13.53 -18.07 11.83
N ALA A 466 -14.10 -17.08 11.15
CA ALA A 466 -15.38 -17.17 10.46
C ALA A 466 -15.12 -17.40 8.96
N TYR A 467 -15.57 -18.53 8.43
CA TYR A 467 -15.45 -18.92 7.01
C TYR A 467 -16.64 -18.37 6.22
N LEU A 468 -16.64 -17.06 5.97
CA LEU A 468 -17.80 -16.31 5.46
C LEU A 468 -18.31 -16.80 4.10
N TYR A 469 -17.46 -17.42 3.29
CA TYR A 469 -17.87 -18.02 2.02
C TYR A 469 -18.80 -19.25 2.17
N ARG A 470 -18.91 -19.80 3.40
CA ARG A 470 -19.80 -20.90 3.76
C ARG A 470 -21.19 -20.42 4.23
N ALA A 471 -21.40 -19.11 4.31
CA ALA A 471 -22.68 -18.56 4.74
C ALA A 471 -23.78 -18.79 3.69
N GLU A 472 -24.95 -19.26 4.11
CA GLU A 472 -26.10 -19.54 3.25
C GLU A 472 -27.06 -18.34 3.16
N SER A 473 -26.90 -17.35 4.05
CA SER A 473 -27.71 -16.13 4.08
C SER A 473 -26.91 -14.97 4.70
N LEU A 474 -27.38 -13.74 4.46
CA LEU A 474 -26.82 -12.54 5.10
C LEU A 474 -26.98 -12.57 6.62
N GLU A 475 -28.07 -13.15 7.13
CA GLU A 475 -28.28 -13.32 8.57
C GLU A 475 -27.23 -14.26 9.16
N GLU A 476 -27.00 -15.39 8.51
CA GLU A 476 -25.98 -16.34 8.94
C GLU A 476 -24.58 -15.72 8.88
N ARG A 477 -24.28 -14.97 7.82
CA ARG A 477 -23.02 -14.25 7.67
C ARG A 477 -22.80 -13.27 8.82
N ARG A 478 -23.82 -12.51 9.21
CA ARG A 478 -23.76 -11.61 10.39
C ARG A 478 -23.50 -12.39 11.68
N ALA A 479 -24.18 -13.51 11.86
CA ALA A 479 -23.97 -14.35 13.05
C ALA A 479 -22.55 -14.94 13.09
N MET A 480 -21.95 -15.27 11.93
CA MET A 480 -20.58 -15.76 11.83
C MET A 480 -19.56 -14.67 12.18
N VAL A 481 -19.75 -13.44 11.70
CA VAL A 481 -18.92 -12.29 12.08
C VAL A 481 -19.01 -12.04 13.58
N ALA A 482 -20.24 -12.00 14.12
CA ALA A 482 -20.48 -11.79 15.53
C ALA A 482 -19.85 -12.87 16.41
N ALA A 483 -19.84 -14.12 15.97
CA ALA A 483 -19.25 -15.25 16.69
C ALA A 483 -17.73 -15.12 16.94
N VAL A 484 -17.03 -14.31 16.15
CA VAL A 484 -15.59 -14.06 16.32
C VAL A 484 -15.27 -12.63 16.75
N ALA A 485 -16.29 -11.82 17.03
CA ALA A 485 -16.13 -10.41 17.41
C ALA A 485 -15.82 -10.19 18.92
N GLY A 486 -15.65 -11.25 19.70
CA GLY A 486 -15.29 -11.18 21.12
C GLY A 486 -16.33 -10.48 21.96
N ILE A 487 -15.87 -9.69 22.93
CA ILE A 487 -16.74 -8.96 23.87
C ILE A 487 -17.18 -7.57 23.36
N THR A 488 -17.11 -7.32 22.06
CA THR A 488 -17.69 -6.11 21.44
C THR A 488 -19.21 -6.18 21.50
N ASP A 489 -19.90 -5.06 21.29
CA ASP A 489 -21.38 -5.03 21.27
C ASP A 489 -21.94 -6.00 20.21
N ILE A 490 -21.27 -6.13 19.06
CA ILE A 490 -21.61 -7.09 17.99
C ILE A 490 -21.48 -8.52 18.52
N GLY A 491 -20.35 -8.86 19.15
CA GLY A 491 -20.10 -10.22 19.66
C GLY A 491 -21.00 -10.60 20.83
N LEU A 492 -21.31 -9.65 21.71
CA LEU A 492 -22.25 -9.86 22.84
C LEU A 492 -23.72 -9.99 22.37
N GLY A 493 -24.04 -9.49 21.17
CA GLY A 493 -25.38 -9.56 20.59
C GLY A 493 -25.73 -10.93 19.98
N VAL A 494 -24.78 -11.86 19.81
CA VAL A 494 -25.07 -13.17 19.23
C VAL A 494 -25.45 -14.21 20.28
N ASP A 495 -26.49 -15.02 20.00
CA ASP A 495 -26.92 -16.09 20.88
C ASP A 495 -25.86 -17.23 20.95
N ALA A 496 -25.51 -17.65 22.18
CA ALA A 496 -24.54 -18.73 22.42
C ALA A 496 -24.94 -20.06 21.75
N LYS A 497 -26.23 -20.39 21.63
CA LYS A 497 -26.69 -21.59 20.90
C LYS A 497 -26.43 -21.46 19.41
N ARG A 498 -26.58 -20.25 18.83
CA ARG A 498 -26.26 -19.97 17.43
C ARG A 498 -24.76 -20.14 17.20
N VAL A 499 -23.91 -19.61 18.06
CA VAL A 499 -22.44 -19.79 17.99
C VAL A 499 -22.08 -21.29 18.04
N ALA A 500 -22.68 -22.05 18.98
CA ALA A 500 -22.43 -23.50 19.09
C ALA A 500 -22.81 -24.25 17.79
N ALA A 501 -23.95 -23.90 17.17
CA ALA A 501 -24.37 -24.49 15.90
C ALA A 501 -23.41 -24.14 14.74
N LEU A 502 -22.93 -22.90 14.67
CA LEU A 502 -21.95 -22.46 13.67
C LEU A 502 -20.60 -23.20 13.82
N ARG A 503 -20.17 -23.42 15.06
CA ARG A 503 -18.97 -24.23 15.35
C ARG A 503 -19.16 -25.68 14.98
N GLN A 504 -20.28 -26.28 15.35
CA GLN A 504 -20.59 -27.68 14.99
C GLN A 504 -20.66 -27.92 13.48
N SER A 505 -21.12 -26.94 12.70
CA SER A 505 -21.15 -27.01 11.23
C SER A 505 -19.82 -26.66 10.56
N GLY A 506 -18.78 -26.26 11.32
CA GLY A 506 -17.49 -25.83 10.80
C GLY A 506 -17.54 -24.51 10.03
N LYS A 507 -18.60 -23.71 10.18
CA LYS A 507 -18.70 -22.37 9.58
C LYS A 507 -17.91 -21.32 10.40
N VAL A 508 -17.74 -21.60 11.69
CA VAL A 508 -16.86 -20.87 12.60
C VAL A 508 -16.00 -21.89 13.33
N VAL A 509 -14.74 -21.60 13.54
CA VAL A 509 -13.84 -22.44 14.33
C VAL A 509 -13.07 -21.59 15.32
N TYR A 510 -12.93 -22.12 16.54
CA TYR A 510 -12.10 -21.53 17.57
C TYR A 510 -10.72 -22.23 17.61
N PRO A 511 -9.71 -21.70 18.31
CA PRO A 511 -8.40 -22.35 18.40
C PRO A 511 -8.49 -23.82 18.79
N GLU A 512 -9.36 -24.12 19.76
CA GLU A 512 -9.57 -25.47 20.30
C GLU A 512 -10.13 -26.45 19.26
N ASP A 513 -10.98 -25.97 18.35
CA ASP A 513 -11.56 -26.76 17.25
C ASP A 513 -10.47 -27.14 16.21
N LEU A 514 -9.42 -26.33 16.12
CA LEU A 514 -8.22 -26.59 15.33
C LEU A 514 -7.15 -27.39 16.11
N GLY A 515 -7.44 -27.80 17.36
CA GLY A 515 -6.47 -28.45 18.23
C GLY A 515 -5.32 -27.54 18.66
N ILE A 516 -5.56 -26.22 18.73
CA ILE A 516 -4.60 -25.23 19.21
C ILE A 516 -5.01 -24.85 20.63
N ARG A 517 -4.09 -25.01 21.59
CA ARG A 517 -4.30 -24.49 22.94
C ARG A 517 -3.81 -23.03 22.97
N ARG A 518 -4.61 -22.13 23.50
CA ARG A 518 -4.25 -20.68 23.58
C ARG A 518 -2.92 -20.47 24.34
N SER A 519 -2.61 -21.33 25.32
CA SER A 519 -1.35 -21.30 26.06
C SER A 519 -0.11 -21.65 25.21
N ASP A 520 -0.29 -22.31 24.07
CA ASP A 520 0.82 -22.69 23.19
C ASP A 520 1.32 -21.52 22.34
N ALA A 521 0.53 -20.44 22.24
CA ALA A 521 0.89 -19.21 21.52
C ALA A 521 1.94 -18.41 22.31
N THR A 522 3.17 -18.88 22.30
CA THR A 522 4.29 -18.29 23.04
C THR A 522 5.35 -17.73 22.10
N ARG A 523 6.08 -16.73 22.56
CA ARG A 523 7.14 -16.08 21.77
C ARG A 523 8.25 -17.02 21.34
N SER A 524 8.41 -18.18 22.01
CA SER A 524 9.36 -19.21 21.62
C SER A 524 9.06 -19.87 20.27
N LEU A 525 7.86 -19.67 19.72
CA LEU A 525 7.51 -20.12 18.39
C LEU A 525 8.03 -19.17 17.29
N LEU A 526 8.40 -17.94 17.61
CA LEU A 526 8.96 -17.01 16.62
C LEU A 526 10.37 -17.44 16.24
N ALA A 527 10.65 -17.59 14.96
CA ALA A 527 11.99 -17.93 14.45
C ALA A 527 13.03 -16.85 14.76
N ALA A 528 12.60 -15.61 14.98
CA ALA A 528 13.42 -14.51 15.45
C ALA A 528 12.65 -13.74 16.53
N GLY A 529 13.26 -13.50 17.67
CA GLY A 529 12.66 -12.78 18.82
C GLY A 529 13.02 -11.29 18.85
N SER A 530 13.99 -10.87 18.03
CA SER A 530 14.53 -9.50 17.98
C SER A 530 15.01 -9.12 16.58
N VAL A 531 15.30 -7.85 16.37
CA VAL A 531 15.94 -7.38 15.12
C VAL A 531 17.38 -7.92 14.99
N ALA A 532 18.07 -8.15 16.10
CA ALA A 532 19.40 -8.76 16.08
C ALA A 532 19.36 -10.18 15.49
N ASP A 533 18.35 -10.97 15.84
CA ASP A 533 18.20 -12.32 15.29
C ASP A 533 17.92 -12.28 13.77
N LEU A 534 17.21 -11.26 13.27
CA LEU A 534 17.00 -11.08 11.83
C LEU A 534 18.31 -10.76 11.10
N VAL A 535 19.20 -9.99 11.74
CA VAL A 535 20.55 -9.72 11.22
C VAL A 535 21.37 -11.01 11.17
N GLU A 536 21.30 -11.82 12.22
CA GLU A 536 21.96 -13.13 12.27
C GLU A 536 21.42 -14.08 11.18
N TRP A 537 20.12 -14.19 11.03
CA TRP A 537 19.48 -15.00 9.99
C TRP A 537 19.91 -14.60 8.56
N SER A 538 20.20 -13.32 8.33
CA SER A 538 20.67 -12.80 7.04
C SER A 538 22.20 -12.91 6.83
N ASP A 539 22.93 -13.54 7.73
CA ASP A 539 24.41 -13.54 7.75
C ASP A 539 25.01 -12.11 7.75
N GLY A 540 24.34 -11.19 8.46
CA GLY A 540 24.76 -9.79 8.58
C GLY A 540 24.41 -8.89 7.39
N LEU A 541 23.77 -9.41 6.34
CA LEU A 541 23.42 -8.64 5.13
C LEU A 541 22.24 -7.68 5.36
N TYR A 542 21.34 -8.00 6.27
CA TYR A 542 20.31 -7.06 6.70
C TYR A 542 20.91 -6.00 7.62
N ASN A 543 20.80 -4.73 7.21
CA ASN A 543 21.37 -3.58 7.90
C ASN A 543 20.28 -2.65 8.46
N PRO A 544 19.66 -2.98 9.60
CA PRO A 544 18.53 -2.22 10.12
C PRO A 544 18.90 -0.77 10.43
N PRO A 545 17.95 0.19 10.24
CA PRO A 545 18.15 1.58 10.62
C PRO A 545 18.53 1.75 12.08
N ALA A 546 19.31 2.79 12.41
CA ALA A 546 19.87 3.02 13.74
C ALA A 546 18.83 2.99 14.87
N LYS A 547 17.62 3.53 14.62
CA LYS A 547 16.52 3.52 15.62
C LYS A 547 16.07 2.13 16.06
N PHE A 548 16.39 1.07 15.30
CA PHE A 548 16.05 -0.31 15.63
C PHE A 548 17.25 -1.11 16.18
N ARG A 549 18.44 -0.50 16.25
CA ARG A 549 19.65 -1.11 16.82
C ARG A 549 19.73 -0.80 18.31
N SER A 550 19.07 -1.60 19.11
CA SER A 550 19.04 -1.45 20.58
C SER A 550 19.85 -2.54 21.30
N TRP A 551 20.85 -3.12 20.65
CA TRP A 551 21.81 -4.07 21.22
C TRP A 551 23.22 -3.51 21.17
#